data_75008f95d68f5f8fe7840ef333060936
#
_entry.id   75008f95d68f5f8fe7840ef333060936
#
_cell.length_a   1.000
_cell.length_b   1.000
_cell.length_c   1.000
_cell.angle_alpha   90.00
_cell.angle_beta   90.00
_cell.angle_gamma   90.00
#
_symmetry.space_group_name_H-M   'P 1'
#
loop_
_entity.id
_entity.type
_entity.pdbx_description
1 polymer ?
#
loop_
_entity_poly.entity_id
_entity_poly.type
_entity_poly.pdbx_seq_one_letter_code
_entity_poly.pdbx_strand_id
1 'polypeptide(L)'
;MRSKRMTGLLVLASMLSCSLVVAAPADNALQALRVLPPSIDIALATSHGTGGLPARAAGAPSTAAGTNLRRLLADFALDLLDIRYRRGGRSPATGFDCSGFVHYVFRHSVGEELAANSAAQYRSGTSIPRADMKTGDLVFFRTQGKRISHVGIYLDHGRFIHSPSSGKRISISRLDEAYWAKRFAGAKRPDVLS
;
A
#
# COMPACT_ATOMS: atom_id res chain seq x y z
N MET A 1 -54.36 7.59 -42.20
CA MET A 1 -55.03 6.29 -42.49
C MET A 1 -54.15 5.13 -42.10
N ARG A 2 -54.76 4.18 -41.38
CA ARG A 2 -54.34 2.80 -41.03
C ARG A 2 -53.26 2.61 -39.95
N SER A 3 -53.79 2.50 -38.79
CA SER A 3 -53.64 1.52 -37.68
C SER A 3 -53.16 0.14 -38.15
N LYS A 4 -52.14 -0.42 -37.41
CA LYS A 4 -52.08 -1.87 -37.14
C LYS A 4 -51.58 -2.09 -35.73
N ARG A 5 -52.52 -2.44 -34.86
CA ARG A 5 -52.30 -3.16 -33.60
C ARG A 5 -51.92 -4.62 -33.95
N MET A 6 -50.95 -5.16 -33.24
CA MET A 6 -50.86 -6.61 -33.09
C MET A 6 -50.38 -6.98 -31.70
N THR A 7 -51.28 -7.62 -31.05
CA THR A 7 -51.33 -8.29 -29.75
C THR A 7 -50.56 -9.62 -29.80
N GLY A 8 -50.02 -10.03 -28.69
CA GLY A 8 -49.65 -11.43 -28.40
C GLY A 8 -48.24 -11.50 -27.82
N LEU A 9 -47.90 -12.16 -26.81
CA LEU A 9 -48.44 -13.30 -26.04
C LEU A 9 -47.56 -13.44 -24.79
N LEU A 10 -48.19 -13.48 -23.65
CA LEU A 10 -47.59 -13.78 -22.34
C LEU A 10 -47.14 -15.24 -22.33
N VAL A 11 -45.88 -15.52 -22.00
CA VAL A 11 -45.43 -16.85 -21.55
C VAL A 11 -44.75 -16.71 -20.20
N LEU A 12 -45.48 -17.07 -19.15
CA LEU A 12 -45.01 -17.36 -17.83
C LEU A 12 -44.27 -18.72 -17.89
N ALA A 13 -42.99 -18.73 -17.56
CA ALA A 13 -42.27 -19.95 -17.19
C ALA A 13 -41.62 -19.73 -15.81
N SER A 14 -42.31 -20.20 -14.78
CA SER A 14 -41.80 -20.39 -13.44
C SER A 14 -40.86 -21.59 -13.44
N MET A 15 -39.58 -21.35 -13.18
CA MET A 15 -38.61 -22.40 -12.80
C MET A 15 -38.16 -22.16 -11.38
N LEU A 16 -38.68 -22.97 -10.50
CA LEU A 16 -38.27 -23.20 -9.13
C LEU A 16 -36.90 -23.86 -9.17
N SER A 17 -35.84 -23.18 -8.79
CA SER A 17 -34.54 -23.82 -8.58
C SER A 17 -34.19 -23.78 -7.12
N CYS A 18 -34.21 -24.96 -6.55
CA CYS A 18 -33.82 -25.33 -5.19
C CYS A 18 -32.35 -25.00 -4.96
N SER A 19 -32.05 -24.08 -4.06
CA SER A 19 -30.68 -23.79 -3.62
C SER A 19 -30.27 -24.78 -2.56
N LEU A 20 -29.40 -25.72 -2.90
CA LEU A 20 -28.67 -26.53 -1.93
C LEU A 20 -27.66 -25.63 -1.20
N VAL A 21 -27.90 -25.35 0.07
CA VAL A 21 -26.93 -24.78 0.99
C VAL A 21 -25.99 -25.92 1.40
N VAL A 22 -24.78 -25.90 0.86
CA VAL A 22 -23.69 -26.76 1.35
C VAL A 22 -23.04 -26.02 2.52
N ALA A 23 -23.33 -26.52 3.73
CA ALA A 23 -22.64 -26.13 4.95
C ALA A 23 -21.20 -26.68 4.92
N ALA A 24 -20.20 -25.79 4.97
CA ALA A 24 -18.81 -26.15 5.19
C ALA A 24 -18.59 -26.53 6.66
N PRO A 25 -17.81 -27.58 6.96
CA PRO A 25 -17.50 -27.93 8.34
C PRO A 25 -16.51 -26.95 8.97
N ALA A 26 -16.91 -26.40 10.10
CA ALA A 26 -16.06 -25.61 11.00
C ALA A 26 -15.27 -26.57 11.91
N ASP A 27 -14.14 -27.09 11.43
CA ASP A 27 -13.20 -27.83 12.27
C ASP A 27 -11.80 -27.74 11.71
N ASN A 28 -11.11 -26.61 11.97
CA ASN A 28 -9.64 -26.54 11.88
C ASN A 28 -9.01 -25.37 12.67
N ALA A 29 -9.66 -24.88 13.72
CA ALA A 29 -9.11 -23.78 14.53
C ALA A 29 -8.38 -24.22 15.81
N LEU A 30 -8.21 -25.52 16.08
CA LEU A 30 -7.65 -26.01 17.35
C LEU A 30 -6.35 -26.83 17.23
N GLN A 31 -5.67 -26.83 16.09
CA GLN A 31 -4.44 -27.63 15.90
C GLN A 31 -3.15 -26.82 15.77
N ALA A 32 -3.18 -25.51 15.94
CA ALA A 32 -1.99 -24.65 15.86
C ALA A 32 -1.32 -24.33 17.22
N LEU A 33 -1.71 -24.99 18.32
CA LEU A 33 -1.18 -24.72 19.66
C LEU A 33 -0.45 -25.94 20.25
N ARG A 34 0.55 -26.48 19.58
CA ARG A 34 1.46 -27.47 20.18
C ARG A 34 2.75 -27.61 19.40
N VAL A 35 3.64 -26.62 19.45
CA VAL A 35 5.09 -26.84 19.37
C VAL A 35 5.76 -25.78 20.24
N LEU A 36 5.91 -26.06 21.53
CA LEU A 36 6.89 -25.39 22.38
C LEU A 36 8.22 -26.12 22.22
N PRO A 37 9.33 -25.43 21.98
CA PRO A 37 10.64 -26.03 22.01
C PRO A 37 11.03 -26.37 23.46
N PRO A 38 11.90 -27.40 23.68
CA PRO A 38 12.28 -27.85 25.01
C PRO A 38 13.14 -26.81 25.75
N SER A 39 12.91 -26.75 27.05
CA SER A 39 13.59 -25.90 28.00
C SER A 39 15.13 -25.99 27.88
N ILE A 40 15.79 -24.85 27.78
CA ILE A 40 17.26 -24.75 27.87
C ILE A 40 17.61 -24.67 29.34
N ASP A 41 18.22 -25.72 29.87
CA ASP A 41 18.83 -25.76 31.21
C ASP A 41 19.99 -24.74 31.28
N ILE A 42 19.83 -23.70 32.08
CA ILE A 42 20.86 -22.74 32.36
C ILE A 42 21.74 -23.35 33.48
N ALA A 43 22.88 -23.95 33.12
CA ALA A 43 23.89 -24.32 34.04
C ALA A 43 24.55 -23.06 34.63
N LEU A 44 24.38 -22.88 35.93
CA LEU A 44 25.00 -21.82 36.74
C LEU A 44 26.49 -22.12 36.93
N ALA A 45 27.37 -21.57 36.09
CA ALA A 45 28.80 -21.60 36.30
C ALA A 45 29.25 -20.27 36.93
N THR A 46 29.51 -20.29 38.22
CA THR A 46 30.20 -19.22 38.94
C THR A 46 31.70 -19.26 38.61
N SER A 47 32.19 -18.29 37.85
CA SER A 47 33.62 -17.99 37.78
C SER A 47 33.84 -16.49 37.97
N HIS A 48 34.54 -16.14 39.07
CA HIS A 48 35.06 -14.81 39.35
C HIS A 48 36.23 -14.53 38.39
N GLY A 49 36.06 -13.54 37.51
CA GLY A 49 37.11 -13.03 36.64
C GLY A 49 36.88 -11.53 36.42
N THR A 50 37.70 -10.73 37.13
CA THR A 50 37.83 -9.28 36.88
C THR A 50 38.50 -9.06 35.54
N GLY A 51 37.70 -8.71 34.50
CA GLY A 51 38.19 -8.34 33.18
C GLY A 51 37.22 -7.38 32.56
N GLY A 52 37.68 -6.16 32.26
CA GLY A 52 36.87 -5.08 31.70
C GLY A 52 36.11 -5.53 30.45
N LEU A 53 34.80 -5.32 30.48
CA LEU A 53 33.93 -5.51 29.33
C LEU A 53 34.26 -4.45 28.26
N PRO A 54 34.62 -4.85 27.03
CA PRO A 54 34.58 -3.89 25.93
C PRO A 54 33.14 -3.43 25.77
N ALA A 55 32.92 -2.14 25.78
CA ALA A 55 31.65 -1.53 25.46
C ALA A 55 31.20 -2.09 24.09
N ARG A 56 30.24 -3.02 24.13
CA ARG A 56 29.60 -3.56 22.94
C ARG A 56 28.85 -2.40 22.27
N ALA A 57 29.43 -1.89 21.20
CA ALA A 57 28.81 -0.92 20.35
C ALA A 57 27.39 -1.43 20.04
N ALA A 58 26.38 -0.73 20.59
CA ALA A 58 24.99 -0.90 20.21
C ALA A 58 24.84 -0.35 18.77
N GLY A 59 25.31 -1.15 17.81
CA GLY A 59 25.30 -0.87 16.37
C GLY A 59 24.14 -1.58 15.70
N ALA A 60 23.04 -0.85 15.50
CA ALA A 60 22.10 -0.94 14.40
C ALA A 60 21.21 -2.19 14.21
N PRO A 61 20.12 -2.36 14.98
CA PRO A 61 18.94 -3.03 14.44
C PRO A 61 18.10 -2.13 13.50
N SER A 62 18.36 -0.82 13.46
CA SER A 62 17.55 0.18 12.77
C SER A 62 17.52 0.06 11.23
N THR A 63 18.63 -0.28 10.58
CA THR A 63 18.70 -0.30 9.11
C THR A 63 17.96 -1.49 8.47
N ALA A 64 18.06 -2.67 9.07
CA ALA A 64 17.38 -3.87 8.55
C ALA A 64 15.85 -3.78 8.71
N ALA A 65 15.37 -3.27 9.84
CA ALA A 65 13.94 -3.06 10.08
C ALA A 65 13.35 -2.03 9.10
N GLY A 66 14.01 -0.91 8.90
CA GLY A 66 13.59 0.10 7.92
C GLY A 66 13.59 -0.42 6.49
N THR A 67 14.54 -1.26 6.11
CA THR A 67 14.58 -1.91 4.79
C THR A 67 13.40 -2.87 4.62
N ASN A 68 13.05 -3.64 5.65
CA ASN A 68 11.92 -4.57 5.61
C ASN A 68 10.59 -3.84 5.48
N LEU A 69 10.37 -2.74 6.21
CA LEU A 69 9.16 -1.92 6.09
C LEU A 69 9.00 -1.35 4.68
N ARG A 70 10.08 -0.84 4.10
CA ARG A 70 10.07 -0.27 2.74
C ARG A 70 9.74 -1.32 1.68
N ARG A 71 10.28 -2.54 1.84
CA ARG A 71 9.96 -3.66 0.95
C ARG A 71 8.49 -4.04 1.07
N LEU A 72 8.00 -4.27 2.30
CA LEU A 72 6.60 -4.62 2.56
C LEU A 72 5.64 -3.60 1.94
N LEU A 73 5.93 -2.30 2.09
CA LEU A 73 5.14 -1.23 1.51
C LEU A 73 5.14 -1.27 -0.02
N ALA A 74 6.31 -1.49 -0.63
CA ALA A 74 6.43 -1.55 -2.08
C ALA A 74 5.70 -2.77 -2.66
N ASP A 75 5.88 -3.95 -2.07
CA ASP A 75 5.24 -5.19 -2.49
C ASP A 75 3.71 -5.04 -2.40
N PHE A 76 3.19 -4.51 -1.28
CA PHE A 76 1.77 -4.25 -1.13
C PHE A 76 1.23 -3.23 -2.14
N ALA A 77 2.00 -2.19 -2.47
CA ALA A 77 1.61 -1.22 -3.48
C ALA A 77 1.55 -1.86 -4.89
N LEU A 78 2.48 -2.77 -5.21
CA LEU A 78 2.53 -3.49 -6.47
C LEU A 78 1.36 -4.48 -6.65
N ASP A 79 0.89 -5.10 -5.57
CA ASP A 79 -0.31 -5.97 -5.58
C ASP A 79 -1.59 -5.22 -5.98
N LEU A 80 -1.59 -3.89 -5.91
CA LEU A 80 -2.72 -3.04 -6.29
C LEU A 80 -2.64 -2.52 -7.73
N LEU A 81 -1.65 -2.96 -8.52
CA LEU A 81 -1.56 -2.63 -9.95
C LEU A 81 -2.90 -2.92 -10.66
N ASP A 82 -3.15 -2.22 -11.74
CA ASP A 82 -4.32 -2.37 -12.61
C ASP A 82 -5.70 -2.06 -11.95
N ILE A 83 -5.75 -1.72 -10.66
CA ILE A 83 -6.99 -1.21 -10.07
C ILE A 83 -7.31 0.15 -10.70
N ARG A 84 -8.57 0.32 -11.10
CA ARG A 84 -9.04 1.52 -11.80
C ARG A 84 -8.91 2.79 -10.95
N TYR A 85 -8.63 3.91 -11.61
CA TYR A 85 -8.78 5.21 -10.98
C TYR A 85 -10.25 5.51 -10.68
N ARG A 86 -10.52 6.08 -9.51
CA ARG A 86 -11.80 6.68 -9.15
C ARG A 86 -11.57 7.93 -8.33
N ARG A 87 -12.12 9.06 -8.76
CA ARG A 87 -12.03 10.31 -7.98
C ARG A 87 -12.65 10.14 -6.59
N GLY A 88 -11.87 10.45 -5.55
CA GLY A 88 -12.27 10.24 -4.15
C GLY A 88 -12.27 8.76 -3.72
N GLY A 89 -11.82 7.84 -4.58
CA GLY A 89 -11.76 6.41 -4.29
C GLY A 89 -10.66 6.09 -3.28
N ARG A 90 -10.94 5.13 -2.37
CA ARG A 90 -10.07 4.77 -1.25
C ARG A 90 -10.01 3.27 -0.97
N SER A 91 -10.52 2.42 -1.87
CA SER A 91 -10.53 0.97 -1.68
C SER A 91 -10.34 0.22 -2.99
N PRO A 92 -9.81 -1.03 -2.96
CA PRO A 92 -9.67 -1.86 -4.15
C PRO A 92 -11.01 -2.11 -4.86
N ALA A 93 -12.08 -2.29 -4.10
CA ALA A 93 -13.41 -2.59 -4.63
C ALA A 93 -13.99 -1.41 -5.46
N THR A 94 -13.76 -0.17 -5.02
CA THR A 94 -14.31 1.02 -5.68
C THR A 94 -13.34 1.70 -6.64
N GLY A 95 -12.05 1.44 -6.51
CA GLY A 95 -10.96 2.15 -7.17
C GLY A 95 -10.35 3.24 -6.28
N PHE A 96 -9.28 3.86 -6.75
CA PHE A 96 -8.49 4.84 -6.01
C PHE A 96 -8.28 6.15 -6.76
N ASP A 97 -8.28 7.28 -6.05
CA ASP A 97 -7.56 8.47 -6.51
C ASP A 97 -6.09 8.42 -6.04
N CYS A 98 -5.27 9.39 -6.45
CA CYS A 98 -3.84 9.37 -6.16
C CYS A 98 -3.53 9.37 -4.65
N SER A 99 -4.17 10.22 -3.87
CA SER A 99 -3.97 10.32 -2.42
C SER A 99 -4.65 9.20 -1.65
N GLY A 100 -5.79 8.72 -2.13
CA GLY A 100 -6.49 7.57 -1.56
C GLY A 100 -5.71 6.27 -1.71
N PHE A 101 -5.04 6.08 -2.86
CA PHE A 101 -4.12 4.96 -3.07
C PHE A 101 -2.95 4.99 -2.07
N VAL A 102 -2.25 6.12 -1.98
CA VAL A 102 -1.12 6.29 -1.05
C VAL A 102 -1.54 6.07 0.40
N HIS A 103 -2.64 6.69 0.83
CA HIS A 103 -3.19 6.51 2.17
C HIS A 103 -3.52 5.04 2.46
N TYR A 104 -4.17 4.35 1.52
CA TYR A 104 -4.54 2.93 1.65
C TYR A 104 -3.31 2.04 1.80
N VAL A 105 -2.29 2.24 0.95
CA VAL A 105 -1.04 1.48 1.01
C VAL A 105 -0.37 1.63 2.38
N PHE A 106 -0.15 2.85 2.85
CA PHE A 106 0.53 3.09 4.12
C PHE A 106 -0.24 2.51 5.32
N ARG A 107 -1.55 2.73 5.36
CA ARG A 107 -2.40 2.20 6.43
C ARG A 107 -2.34 0.68 6.52
N HIS A 108 -2.43 -0.02 5.39
CA HIS A 108 -2.56 -1.48 5.39
C HIS A 108 -1.21 -2.23 5.36
N SER A 109 -0.12 -1.58 4.95
CA SER A 109 1.21 -2.22 4.93
C SER A 109 2.04 -1.95 6.17
N VAL A 110 2.02 -0.69 6.68
CA VAL A 110 2.88 -0.26 7.78
C VAL A 110 2.12 0.41 8.93
N GLY A 111 0.78 0.45 8.89
CA GLY A 111 -0.08 0.99 9.95
C GLY A 111 -0.08 2.51 10.07
N GLU A 112 0.43 3.26 9.08
CA GLU A 112 0.55 4.72 9.12
C GLU A 112 -0.66 5.41 8.48
N GLU A 113 -1.31 6.30 9.22
CA GLU A 113 -2.44 7.10 8.76
C GLU A 113 -1.96 8.42 8.13
N LEU A 114 -1.81 8.43 6.83
CA LEU A 114 -1.45 9.63 6.09
C LEU A 114 -2.64 10.59 5.93
N ALA A 115 -2.35 11.88 5.72
CA ALA A 115 -3.38 12.89 5.47
C ALA A 115 -4.26 12.56 4.24
N ALA A 116 -5.50 13.06 4.24
CA ALA A 116 -6.54 12.63 3.30
C ALA A 116 -6.32 13.05 1.83
N ASN A 117 -5.47 14.05 1.56
CA ASN A 117 -5.24 14.56 0.20
C ASN A 117 -3.77 14.89 -0.05
N SER A 118 -3.37 14.92 -1.32
CA SER A 118 -1.97 15.12 -1.73
C SER A 118 -1.34 16.42 -1.22
N ALA A 119 -2.10 17.50 -1.12
CA ALA A 119 -1.57 18.78 -0.62
C ALA A 119 -1.30 18.72 0.90
N ALA A 120 -2.12 18.00 1.66
CA ALA A 120 -1.91 17.78 3.09
C ALA A 120 -0.75 16.79 3.31
N GLN A 121 -0.68 15.71 2.55
CA GLN A 121 0.46 14.77 2.56
C GLN A 121 1.79 15.47 2.25
N TYR A 122 1.80 16.44 1.33
CA TYR A 122 3.01 17.22 1.02
C TYR A 122 3.50 18.09 2.19
N ARG A 123 2.62 18.51 3.09
CA ARG A 123 2.99 19.29 4.29
C ARG A 123 3.53 18.42 5.44
N SER A 124 3.32 17.12 5.37
CA SER A 124 3.77 16.15 6.38
C SER A 124 5.09 15.50 5.98
N GLY A 125 5.82 14.95 6.95
CA GLY A 125 7.07 14.22 6.75
C GLY A 125 8.25 15.11 6.37
N THR A 126 9.42 14.49 6.34
CA THR A 126 10.70 15.16 6.05
C THR A 126 10.91 15.38 4.55
N SER A 127 11.35 16.56 4.15
CA SER A 127 11.73 16.85 2.75
C SER A 127 12.99 16.08 2.37
N ILE A 128 12.95 15.37 1.24
CA ILE A 128 14.06 14.54 0.75
C ILE A 128 14.55 15.08 -0.59
N PRO A 129 15.86 15.33 -0.75
CA PRO A 129 16.48 15.61 -2.04
C PRO A 129 16.23 14.44 -3.01
N ARG A 130 16.13 14.74 -4.30
CA ARG A 130 15.86 13.71 -5.33
C ARG A 130 16.92 12.60 -5.34
N ALA A 131 18.18 12.93 -5.06
CA ALA A 131 19.28 11.96 -5.00
C ALA A 131 19.19 11.00 -3.82
N ASP A 132 18.52 11.40 -2.73
CA ASP A 132 18.44 10.65 -1.46
C ASP A 132 17.13 9.87 -1.30
N MET A 133 16.30 9.87 -2.36
CA MET A 133 15.04 9.14 -2.32
C MET A 133 15.26 7.64 -2.18
N LYS A 134 14.45 7.03 -1.31
CA LYS A 134 14.41 5.59 -1.06
C LYS A 134 12.99 5.07 -1.28
N THR A 135 12.87 3.78 -1.55
CA THR A 135 11.58 3.09 -1.67
C THR A 135 10.64 3.49 -0.53
N GLY A 136 9.40 3.83 -0.87
CA GLY A 136 8.38 4.29 0.08
C GLY A 136 8.32 5.81 0.28
N ASP A 137 9.31 6.58 -0.18
CA ASP A 137 9.22 8.04 -0.15
C ASP A 137 8.08 8.50 -1.08
N LEU A 138 7.38 9.56 -0.71
CA LEU A 138 6.29 10.12 -1.51
C LEU A 138 6.82 11.14 -2.50
N VAL A 139 6.41 11.02 -3.75
CA VAL A 139 6.75 11.96 -4.83
C VAL A 139 5.54 12.78 -5.22
N PHE A 140 5.70 14.09 -5.29
CA PHE A 140 4.60 15.03 -5.48
C PHE A 140 4.74 15.83 -6.77
N PHE A 141 3.58 16.15 -7.37
CA PHE A 141 3.53 16.83 -8.65
C PHE A 141 2.47 17.93 -8.68
N ARG A 142 2.73 18.96 -9.53
CA ARG A 142 1.78 20.01 -9.90
C ARG A 142 1.18 19.69 -11.27
N THR A 143 0.14 18.83 -11.28
CA THR A 143 -0.55 18.43 -12.52
C THR A 143 -1.67 19.38 -12.90
N GLN A 144 -2.11 20.24 -11.98
CA GLN A 144 -3.20 21.20 -12.15
C GLN A 144 -2.74 22.58 -11.63
N GLY A 145 -2.11 23.37 -12.50
CA GLY A 145 -1.61 24.69 -12.15
C GLY A 145 -0.45 24.66 -11.14
N LYS A 146 -0.41 25.65 -10.22
CA LYS A 146 0.72 25.84 -9.28
C LYS A 146 0.61 25.01 -7.99
N ARG A 147 -0.55 24.40 -7.70
CA ARG A 147 -0.77 23.65 -6.44
C ARG A 147 -0.32 22.20 -6.55
N ILE A 148 0.02 21.59 -5.42
CA ILE A 148 0.20 20.14 -5.31
C ILE A 148 -1.15 19.47 -5.59
N SER A 149 -1.19 18.61 -6.59
CA SER A 149 -2.42 17.99 -7.08
C SER A 149 -2.28 16.51 -7.40
N HIS A 150 -1.07 15.97 -7.26
CA HIS A 150 -0.83 14.55 -7.48
C HIS A 150 0.30 14.03 -6.60
N VAL A 151 0.23 12.73 -6.26
CA VAL A 151 1.18 12.01 -5.42
C VAL A 151 1.34 10.57 -5.90
N GLY A 152 2.53 10.02 -5.71
CA GLY A 152 2.85 8.61 -5.90
C GLY A 152 3.85 8.14 -4.86
N ILE A 153 4.10 6.83 -4.82
CA ILE A 153 5.08 6.17 -3.96
C ILE A 153 6.32 5.85 -4.80
N TYR A 154 7.47 6.36 -4.40
CA TYR A 154 8.73 6.06 -5.04
C TYR A 154 9.12 4.59 -4.80
N LEU A 155 9.55 3.92 -5.85
CA LEU A 155 10.03 2.54 -5.80
C LEU A 155 11.56 2.51 -5.79
N ASP A 156 12.16 2.68 -6.96
CA ASP A 156 13.61 2.70 -7.18
C ASP A 156 13.95 3.27 -8.57
N HIS A 157 15.22 3.53 -8.85
CA HIS A 157 15.72 3.89 -10.19
C HIS A 157 14.86 4.92 -10.94
N GLY A 158 14.31 5.89 -10.21
CA GLY A 158 13.44 6.91 -10.80
C GLY A 158 12.00 6.45 -11.08
N ARG A 159 11.61 5.22 -10.71
CA ARG A 159 10.26 4.69 -10.87
C ARG A 159 9.38 5.05 -9.67
N PHE A 160 8.12 5.26 -9.92
CA PHE A 160 7.10 5.45 -8.87
C PHE A 160 5.78 4.84 -9.29
N ILE A 161 5.03 4.33 -8.31
CA ILE A 161 3.68 3.78 -8.51
C ILE A 161 2.64 4.79 -8.06
N HIS A 162 1.56 4.93 -8.82
CA HIS A 162 0.52 5.90 -8.54
C HIS A 162 -0.82 5.53 -9.19
N SER A 163 -1.91 6.16 -8.74
CA SER A 163 -3.20 6.15 -9.41
C SER A 163 -3.35 7.42 -10.25
N PRO A 164 -3.19 7.37 -11.60
CA PRO A 164 -2.92 8.56 -12.42
C PRO A 164 -4.10 9.53 -12.56
N SER A 165 -5.19 9.10 -13.18
CA SER A 165 -6.38 9.93 -13.50
C SER A 165 -7.53 9.09 -14.03
N SER A 166 -8.70 9.71 -14.23
CA SER A 166 -9.90 9.07 -14.80
C SER A 166 -9.59 8.33 -16.10
N GLY A 167 -10.17 7.14 -16.24
CA GLY A 167 -9.97 6.26 -17.39
C GLY A 167 -8.69 5.44 -17.35
N LYS A 168 -7.83 5.67 -16.37
CA LYS A 168 -6.56 4.92 -16.19
C LYS A 168 -6.63 4.00 -14.97
N ARG A 169 -5.56 3.23 -14.80
CA ARG A 169 -5.38 2.27 -13.71
C ARG A 169 -4.11 2.61 -12.94
N ILE A 170 -3.96 2.08 -11.72
CA ILE A 170 -2.71 2.15 -10.97
C ILE A 170 -1.60 1.57 -11.86
N SER A 171 -0.54 2.33 -12.00
CA SER A 171 0.56 2.01 -12.90
C SER A 171 1.88 2.59 -12.39
N ILE A 172 2.97 2.12 -12.96
CA ILE A 172 4.31 2.63 -12.70
C ILE A 172 4.67 3.64 -13.80
N SER A 173 5.22 4.78 -13.39
CA SER A 173 5.79 5.81 -14.26
C SER A 173 7.20 6.16 -13.82
N ARG A 174 7.92 6.95 -14.64
CA ARG A 174 9.28 7.38 -14.35
C ARG A 174 9.36 8.89 -14.15
N LEU A 175 10.21 9.30 -13.22
CA LEU A 175 10.46 10.72 -12.90
C LEU A 175 11.19 11.48 -14.02
N ASP A 176 11.86 10.78 -14.93
CA ASP A 176 12.56 11.33 -16.08
C ASP A 176 11.67 11.45 -17.34
N GLU A 177 10.48 10.88 -17.36
CA GLU A 177 9.51 11.15 -18.41
C GLU A 177 9.14 12.63 -18.46
N ALA A 178 9.15 13.23 -19.66
CA ALA A 178 8.97 14.66 -19.86
C ALA A 178 7.73 15.25 -19.16
N TYR A 179 6.63 14.49 -19.10
CA TYR A 179 5.42 14.90 -18.40
C TYR A 179 5.64 15.06 -16.89
N TRP A 180 6.28 14.06 -16.26
CA TRP A 180 6.50 14.04 -14.82
C TRP A 180 7.66 14.93 -14.40
N ALA A 181 8.75 14.96 -15.18
CA ALA A 181 9.91 15.80 -14.91
C ALA A 181 9.55 17.28 -14.79
N LYS A 182 8.71 17.79 -15.71
CA LYS A 182 8.24 19.19 -15.72
C LYS A 182 7.29 19.53 -14.56
N ARG A 183 6.69 18.55 -13.92
CA ARG A 183 5.66 18.72 -12.89
C ARG A 183 6.11 18.31 -11.50
N PHE A 184 7.29 17.73 -11.38
CA PHE A 184 7.85 17.33 -10.10
C PHE A 184 7.97 18.52 -9.15
N ALA A 185 7.43 18.36 -7.94
CA ALA A 185 7.37 19.42 -6.93
C ALA A 185 8.27 19.13 -5.72
N GLY A 186 8.68 17.90 -5.54
CA GLY A 186 9.51 17.45 -4.43
C GLY A 186 9.15 16.08 -3.93
N ALA A 187 9.93 15.57 -2.98
CA ALA A 187 9.70 14.32 -2.30
C ALA A 187 9.62 14.52 -0.79
N LYS A 188 8.85 13.65 -0.13
CA LYS A 188 8.69 13.61 1.33
C LYS A 188 8.87 12.18 1.83
N ARG A 189 9.55 12.04 2.96
CA ARG A 189 9.62 10.78 3.71
C ARG A 189 8.64 10.83 4.85
N PRO A 190 7.65 9.93 4.90
CA PRO A 190 6.79 9.75 6.07
C PRO A 190 7.61 9.33 7.29
N ASP A 191 7.17 9.75 8.49
CA ASP A 191 7.94 9.57 9.71
C ASP A 191 8.16 8.08 10.07
N VAL A 192 7.22 7.20 9.74
CA VAL A 192 7.34 5.75 9.91
C VAL A 192 8.52 5.13 9.13
N LEU A 193 9.02 5.82 8.11
CA LEU A 193 10.16 5.38 7.27
C LEU A 193 11.44 6.18 7.53
N SER A 194 11.46 7.05 8.54
CA SER A 194 12.62 7.89 8.89
C SER A 194 13.68 7.15 9.70
#